data_fb75e89f8ea641939ada659bc6d874ac
#
_entry.id   fb75e89f8ea641939ada659bc6d874ac
#
_cell.length_a   1.000
_cell.length_b   1.000
_cell.length_c   1.000
_cell.angle_alpha   90.00
_cell.angle_beta   90.00
_cell.angle_gamma   90.00
#
_symmetry.space_group_name_H-M   'P 1'
#
loop_
_entity.id
_entity.type
_entity.pdbx_description
1 polymer ?
#
loop_
_entity_poly.entity_id
_entity_poly.type
_entity_poly.pdbx_seq_one_letter_code
_entity_poly.pdbx_strand_id
1 'polypeptide(L)'
;MDLTKKWHRSEFVSHEMLEVHRGIECELDFYSAIANGEIELVQENCNEQAFTNPEGMGVLSTDALRNIRYHYVVTVALITRFCVHEGLEQEKAYNLSDFYILEMDKCKTIEQISKLHDVMCLDFCKHMHEIKNGQVLSKQVVLCLSLIHI
;
A
#
# COMPACT_ATOMS: atom_id res chain seq x y z
N MET A 1 -15.65 -27.11 16.36
CA MET A 1 -16.34 -26.09 15.55
C MET A 1 -15.98 -26.32 14.09
N ASP A 2 -16.98 -26.56 13.25
CA ASP A 2 -16.74 -26.79 11.81
C ASP A 2 -16.61 -25.44 11.08
N LEU A 3 -15.39 -25.02 10.82
CA LEU A 3 -15.07 -23.76 10.15
C LEU A 3 -15.53 -23.74 8.69
N THR A 4 -15.56 -24.90 8.03
CA THR A 4 -16.00 -25.01 6.65
C THR A 4 -17.49 -24.66 6.51
N LYS A 5 -18.33 -25.20 7.39
CA LYS A 5 -19.77 -24.86 7.42
C LYS A 5 -19.99 -23.38 7.76
N LYS A 6 -19.20 -22.86 8.70
CA LYS A 6 -19.27 -21.45 9.08
C LYS A 6 -18.87 -20.54 7.93
N TRP A 7 -17.83 -20.92 7.17
CA TRP A 7 -17.40 -20.20 5.97
C TRP A 7 -18.50 -20.17 4.90
N HIS A 8 -19.06 -21.31 4.53
CA HIS A 8 -20.12 -21.37 3.53
C HIS A 8 -21.37 -20.57 3.91
N ARG A 9 -21.70 -20.56 5.19
CA ARG A 9 -22.81 -19.73 5.67
C ARG A 9 -22.49 -18.25 5.53
N SER A 10 -21.28 -17.82 5.87
CA SER A 10 -20.83 -16.44 5.73
C SER A 10 -20.84 -16.00 4.25
N GLU A 11 -20.31 -16.84 3.36
CA GLU A 11 -20.29 -16.60 1.93
C GLU A 11 -21.71 -16.44 1.35
N PHE A 12 -22.63 -17.32 1.76
CA PHE A 12 -24.04 -17.23 1.35
C PHE A 12 -24.68 -15.91 1.80
N VAL A 13 -24.49 -15.52 3.07
CA VAL A 13 -25.04 -14.25 3.61
C VAL A 13 -24.47 -13.05 2.85
N SER A 14 -23.16 -12.99 2.62
CA SER A 14 -22.55 -11.90 1.85
C SER A 14 -23.09 -11.80 0.43
N HIS A 15 -23.30 -12.94 -0.22
CA HIS A 15 -23.90 -13.00 -1.55
C HIS A 15 -25.36 -12.49 -1.56
N GLU A 16 -26.17 -12.91 -0.59
CA GLU A 16 -27.56 -12.44 -0.45
C GLU A 16 -27.64 -10.94 -0.13
N MET A 17 -26.69 -10.41 0.63
CA MET A 17 -26.62 -8.98 0.97
C MET A 17 -25.99 -8.12 -0.13
N LEU A 18 -25.57 -8.71 -1.24
CA LEU A 18 -24.85 -8.05 -2.34
C LEU A 18 -23.63 -7.25 -1.88
N GLU A 19 -22.93 -7.77 -0.89
CA GLU A 19 -21.68 -7.17 -0.40
C GLU A 19 -20.57 -7.38 -1.44
N VAL A 20 -20.13 -6.30 -2.05
CA VAL A 20 -19.08 -6.31 -3.07
C VAL A 20 -17.86 -5.54 -2.57
N HIS A 21 -16.70 -6.20 -2.59
CA HIS A 21 -15.43 -5.57 -2.30
C HIS A 21 -14.98 -4.67 -3.45
N ARG A 22 -14.15 -3.69 -3.12
CA ARG A 22 -13.48 -2.84 -4.12
C ARG A 22 -12.70 -3.71 -5.11
N GLY A 23 -12.73 -3.34 -6.39
CA GLY A 23 -12.06 -4.10 -7.42
C GLY A 23 -10.55 -4.18 -7.21
N ILE A 24 -9.98 -5.37 -7.39
CA ILE A 24 -8.55 -5.62 -7.21
C ILE A 24 -7.67 -4.73 -8.10
N GLU A 25 -8.15 -4.37 -9.28
CA GLU A 25 -7.40 -3.54 -10.23
C GLU A 25 -7.06 -2.16 -9.63
N CYS A 26 -8.01 -1.55 -8.91
CA CYS A 26 -7.77 -0.27 -8.24
C CYS A 26 -6.69 -0.37 -7.16
N GLU A 27 -6.66 -1.47 -6.42
CA GLU A 27 -5.61 -1.72 -5.42
C GLU A 27 -4.25 -1.93 -6.05
N LEU A 28 -4.18 -2.77 -7.09
CA LEU A 28 -2.93 -3.05 -7.80
C LEU A 28 -2.38 -1.81 -8.49
N ASP A 29 -3.22 -1.00 -9.10
CA ASP A 29 -2.83 0.27 -9.72
C ASP A 29 -2.23 1.23 -8.69
N PHE A 30 -2.85 1.33 -7.53
CA PHE A 30 -2.35 2.19 -6.44
C PHE A 30 -0.99 1.73 -5.90
N TYR A 31 -0.84 0.43 -5.60
CA TYR A 31 0.43 -0.11 -5.12
C TYR A 31 1.53 -0.03 -6.18
N SER A 32 1.18 -0.22 -7.44
CA SER A 32 2.10 -0.06 -8.57
C SER A 32 2.54 1.38 -8.72
N ALA A 33 1.65 2.36 -8.56
CA ALA A 33 1.99 3.78 -8.59
C ALA A 33 3.01 4.14 -7.51
N ILE A 34 2.84 3.62 -6.30
CA ILE A 34 3.82 3.80 -5.21
C ILE A 34 5.16 3.17 -5.57
N ALA A 35 5.16 1.91 -6.00
CA ALA A 35 6.37 1.16 -6.34
C ALA A 35 7.12 1.73 -7.56
N ASN A 36 6.43 2.43 -8.44
CA ASN A 36 7.03 3.13 -9.58
C ASN A 36 7.45 4.57 -9.26
N GLY A 37 7.21 5.06 -8.07
CA GLY A 37 7.60 6.41 -7.64
C GLY A 37 6.79 7.54 -8.27
N GLU A 38 5.52 7.28 -8.61
CA GLU A 38 4.61 8.24 -9.25
C GLU A 38 3.98 9.18 -8.20
N ILE A 39 4.76 10.13 -7.71
CA ILE A 39 4.44 10.98 -6.55
C ILE A 39 3.14 11.75 -6.74
N GLU A 40 2.93 12.38 -7.89
CA GLU A 40 1.73 13.19 -8.16
C GLU A 40 0.47 12.32 -8.12
N LEU A 41 0.51 11.15 -8.72
CA LEU A 41 -0.62 10.22 -8.74
C LEU A 41 -0.95 9.69 -7.35
N VAL A 42 0.07 9.35 -6.56
CA VAL A 42 -0.12 8.91 -5.16
C VAL A 42 -0.68 10.04 -4.31
N GLN A 43 -0.21 11.27 -4.51
CA GLN A 43 -0.73 12.45 -3.80
C GLN A 43 -2.21 12.70 -4.11
N GLU A 44 -2.62 12.57 -5.36
CA GLU A 44 -4.02 12.70 -5.77
C GLU A 44 -4.90 11.65 -5.08
N ASN A 45 -4.48 10.38 -5.08
CA ASN A 45 -5.19 9.31 -4.39
C ASN A 45 -5.32 9.55 -2.87
N CYS A 46 -4.27 10.07 -2.23
CA CYS A 46 -4.31 10.44 -0.81
C CYS A 46 -5.32 11.55 -0.55
N ASN A 47 -5.39 12.56 -1.42
CA ASN A 47 -6.33 13.66 -1.30
C ASN A 47 -7.81 13.21 -1.39
N GLU A 48 -8.09 12.14 -2.12
CA GLU A 48 -9.43 11.55 -2.23
C GLU A 48 -9.88 10.79 -0.98
N GLN A 49 -8.98 10.58 -0.02
CA GLN A 49 -9.24 9.83 1.23
C GLN A 49 -9.83 8.42 1.01
N ALA A 50 -9.44 7.78 -0.07
CA ALA A 50 -9.96 6.47 -0.46
C ALA A 50 -9.72 5.37 0.59
N PHE A 51 -8.68 5.50 1.40
CA PHE A 51 -8.32 4.52 2.43
C PHE A 51 -9.40 4.37 3.51
N THR A 52 -10.06 5.46 3.91
CA THR A 52 -11.09 5.44 4.96
C THR A 52 -12.51 5.38 4.42
N ASN A 53 -12.68 5.36 3.11
CA ASN A 53 -14.00 5.21 2.49
C ASN A 53 -14.54 3.79 2.76
N PRO A 54 -15.68 3.65 3.46
CA PRO A 54 -16.24 2.35 3.79
C PRO A 54 -16.77 1.57 2.58
N GLU A 55 -17.04 2.26 1.47
CA GLU A 55 -17.56 1.62 0.26
C GLU A 55 -16.54 0.63 -0.34
N GLY A 56 -16.94 -0.62 -0.40
CA GLY A 56 -16.10 -1.71 -0.88
C GLY A 56 -14.97 -2.13 0.08
N MET A 57 -14.93 -1.59 1.29
CA MET A 57 -14.00 -2.01 2.33
C MET A 57 -14.55 -3.25 3.06
N GLY A 58 -13.75 -4.31 3.14
CA GLY A 58 -14.12 -5.50 3.91
C GLY A 58 -14.20 -5.22 5.41
N VAL A 59 -15.10 -5.92 6.09
CA VAL A 59 -15.24 -5.83 7.55
C VAL A 59 -14.36 -6.90 8.20
N LEU A 60 -13.22 -6.48 8.75
CA LEU A 60 -12.24 -7.34 9.41
C LEU A 60 -12.40 -7.35 10.94
N SER A 61 -13.17 -6.40 11.47
CA SER A 61 -13.50 -6.30 12.89
C SER A 61 -14.81 -5.55 13.07
N THR A 62 -15.55 -5.90 14.13
CA THR A 62 -16.75 -5.16 14.57
C THR A 62 -16.40 -3.83 15.25
N ASP A 63 -15.18 -3.68 15.73
CA ASP A 63 -14.64 -2.42 16.24
C ASP A 63 -14.05 -1.60 15.08
N ALA A 64 -14.57 -0.39 14.87
CA ALA A 64 -14.21 0.45 13.73
C ALA A 64 -12.73 0.83 13.68
N LEU A 65 -12.12 1.16 14.83
CA LEU A 65 -10.70 1.50 14.90
C LEU A 65 -9.82 0.28 14.62
N ARG A 66 -10.18 -0.89 15.16
CA ARG A 66 -9.48 -2.15 14.90
C ARG A 66 -9.60 -2.56 13.44
N ASN A 67 -10.76 -2.35 12.82
CA ASN A 67 -10.98 -2.62 11.41
C ASN A 67 -9.99 -1.82 10.53
N ILE A 68 -9.85 -0.53 10.77
CA ILE A 68 -8.90 0.34 10.04
C ILE A 68 -7.45 -0.07 10.32
N ARG A 69 -7.10 -0.46 11.53
CA ARG A 69 -5.76 -0.98 11.85
C ARG A 69 -5.41 -2.22 11.03
N TYR A 70 -6.34 -3.15 10.88
CA TYR A 70 -6.12 -4.34 10.07
C TYR A 70 -5.92 -3.99 8.59
N HIS A 71 -6.75 -3.12 8.03
CA HIS A 71 -6.58 -2.64 6.66
C HIS A 71 -5.25 -1.92 6.46
N TYR A 72 -4.82 -1.12 7.44
CA TYR A 72 -3.53 -0.44 7.41
C TYR A 72 -2.37 -1.45 7.32
N VAL A 73 -2.35 -2.47 8.17
CA VAL A 73 -1.30 -3.50 8.16
C VAL A 73 -1.26 -4.24 6.82
N VAL A 74 -2.42 -4.59 6.27
CA VAL A 74 -2.52 -5.23 4.94
C VAL A 74 -1.92 -4.31 3.86
N THR A 75 -2.29 -3.04 3.87
CA THR A 75 -1.76 -2.04 2.91
C THR A 75 -0.24 -1.91 3.01
N VAL A 76 0.30 -1.73 4.21
CA VAL A 76 1.75 -1.63 4.44
C VAL A 76 2.46 -2.88 3.93
N ALA A 77 1.92 -4.06 4.22
CA ALA A 77 2.51 -5.32 3.79
C ALA A 77 2.56 -5.46 2.27
N LEU A 78 1.52 -5.03 1.58
CA LEU A 78 1.46 -5.07 0.12
C LEU A 78 2.40 -4.03 -0.52
N ILE A 79 2.36 -2.78 -0.05
CA ILE A 79 3.27 -1.73 -0.53
C ILE A 79 4.72 -2.16 -0.37
N THR A 80 5.09 -2.69 0.78
CA THR A 80 6.46 -3.16 1.05
C THR A 80 6.91 -4.18 0.00
N ARG A 81 6.07 -5.17 -0.30
CA ARG A 81 6.40 -6.23 -1.27
C ARG A 81 6.47 -5.72 -2.70
N PHE A 82 5.57 -4.84 -3.09
CA PHE A 82 5.63 -4.18 -4.40
C PHE A 82 6.91 -3.36 -4.56
N CYS A 83 7.31 -2.60 -3.53
CA CYS A 83 8.53 -1.80 -3.56
C CYS A 83 9.80 -2.65 -3.61
N VAL A 84 9.86 -3.77 -2.86
CA VAL A 84 11.00 -4.72 -2.93
C VAL A 84 11.10 -5.34 -4.31
N HIS A 85 9.97 -5.75 -4.90
CA HIS A 85 9.94 -6.28 -6.25
C HIS A 85 10.47 -5.29 -7.29
N GLU A 86 10.23 -4.00 -7.10
CA GLU A 86 10.67 -2.91 -7.98
C GLU A 86 12.07 -2.34 -7.61
N GLY A 87 12.77 -2.94 -6.66
CA GLY A 87 14.18 -2.65 -6.42
C GLY A 87 14.52 -1.95 -5.10
N LEU A 88 13.55 -1.75 -4.19
CA LEU A 88 13.87 -1.29 -2.84
C LEU A 88 14.60 -2.40 -2.09
N GLU A 89 15.72 -2.05 -1.45
CA GLU A 89 16.50 -2.99 -0.64
C GLU A 89 15.62 -3.60 0.46
N GLN A 90 15.65 -4.94 0.59
CA GLN A 90 14.71 -5.71 1.40
C GLN A 90 14.71 -5.29 2.88
N GLU A 91 15.89 -5.19 3.50
CA GLU A 91 15.99 -4.82 4.91
C GLU A 91 15.50 -3.39 5.16
N LYS A 92 15.81 -2.47 4.26
CA LYS A 92 15.29 -1.11 4.31
C LYS A 92 13.77 -1.07 4.21
N ALA A 93 13.19 -1.86 3.31
CA ALA A 93 11.74 -1.94 3.13
C ALA A 93 11.04 -2.49 4.37
N TYR A 94 11.57 -3.58 4.96
CA TYR A 94 11.00 -4.16 6.17
C TYR A 94 11.16 -3.25 7.39
N ASN A 95 12.32 -2.60 7.56
CA ASN A 95 12.51 -1.63 8.64
C ASN A 95 11.52 -0.46 8.53
N LEU A 96 11.26 0.02 7.32
CA LEU A 96 10.30 1.08 7.06
C LEU A 96 8.87 0.61 7.36
N SER A 97 8.52 -0.60 6.94
CA SER A 97 7.24 -1.25 7.24
C SER A 97 7.01 -1.36 8.75
N ASP A 98 7.97 -1.91 9.47
CA ASP A 98 7.89 -2.09 10.93
C ASP A 98 7.73 -0.75 11.64
N PHE A 99 8.49 0.27 11.22
CA PHE A 99 8.38 1.62 11.75
C PHE A 99 6.96 2.16 11.62
N TYR A 100 6.37 2.10 10.43
CA TYR A 100 5.02 2.64 10.20
C TYR A 100 3.92 1.84 10.90
N ILE A 101 4.08 0.53 11.05
CA ILE A 101 3.12 -0.29 11.83
C ILE A 101 3.18 0.07 13.31
N LEU A 102 4.39 0.26 13.87
CA LEU A 102 4.55 0.69 15.26
C LEU A 102 4.01 2.10 15.50
N GLU A 103 4.18 3.02 14.56
CA GLU A 103 3.58 4.36 14.64
C GLU A 103 2.03 4.29 14.58
N MET A 104 1.48 3.43 13.73
CA MET A 104 0.04 3.21 13.66
C MET A 104 -0.53 2.67 14.97
N ASP A 105 0.20 1.79 15.65
CA ASP A 105 -0.24 1.21 16.94
C ASP A 105 -0.44 2.27 18.02
N LYS A 106 0.28 3.39 17.95
CA LYS A 106 0.14 4.54 18.85
C LYS A 106 -1.08 5.41 18.54
N CYS A 107 -1.65 5.32 17.35
CA CYS A 107 -2.80 6.12 16.94
C CYS A 107 -4.05 5.72 17.73
N LYS A 108 -4.85 6.71 18.12
CA LYS A 108 -6.06 6.53 18.93
C LYS A 108 -7.35 6.74 18.13
N THR A 109 -7.26 7.33 16.95
CA THR A 109 -8.42 7.66 16.10
C THR A 109 -8.21 7.20 14.66
N ILE A 110 -9.32 6.96 13.96
CA ILE A 110 -9.30 6.63 12.52
C ILE A 110 -8.66 7.77 11.73
N GLU A 111 -8.90 9.01 12.09
CA GLU A 111 -8.31 10.18 11.43
C GLU A 111 -6.78 10.19 11.55
N GLN A 112 -6.23 9.87 12.72
CA GLN A 112 -4.77 9.77 12.90
C GLN A 112 -4.17 8.67 12.02
N ILE A 113 -4.83 7.51 11.93
CA ILE A 113 -4.39 6.41 11.07
C ILE A 113 -4.48 6.79 9.59
N SER A 114 -5.54 7.49 9.18
CA SER A 114 -5.69 7.98 7.81
C SER A 114 -4.56 8.93 7.40
N LYS A 115 -4.23 9.89 8.25
CA LYS A 115 -3.10 10.80 8.01
C LYS A 115 -1.77 10.07 7.94
N LEU A 116 -1.56 9.10 8.84
CA LEU A 116 -0.34 8.30 8.83
C LEU A 116 -0.26 7.41 7.59
N HIS A 117 -1.38 6.89 7.10
CA HIS A 117 -1.44 6.13 5.86
C HIS A 117 -0.94 6.97 4.67
N ASP A 118 -1.39 8.20 4.55
CA ASP A 118 -0.97 9.09 3.46
C ASP A 118 0.52 9.41 3.54
N VAL A 119 1.02 9.69 4.74
CA VAL A 119 2.46 9.92 4.98
C VAL A 119 3.28 8.68 4.61
N MET A 120 2.85 7.50 5.01
CA MET A 120 3.52 6.23 4.71
C MET A 120 3.54 5.95 3.20
N CYS A 121 2.42 6.11 2.51
CA CYS A 121 2.34 5.91 1.06
C CYS A 121 3.28 6.84 0.30
N LEU A 122 3.30 8.13 0.67
CA LEU A 122 4.18 9.12 0.05
C LEU A 122 5.65 8.87 0.37
N ASP A 123 5.97 8.41 1.57
CA ASP A 123 7.35 8.11 1.95
C ASP A 123 7.91 6.91 1.15
N PHE A 124 7.18 5.81 1.07
CA PHE A 124 7.55 4.70 0.18
C PHE A 124 7.69 5.15 -1.28
N CYS A 125 6.74 5.93 -1.76
CA CYS A 125 6.76 6.46 -3.12
C CYS A 125 8.00 7.32 -3.40
N LYS A 126 8.39 8.18 -2.46
CA LYS A 126 9.60 9.01 -2.59
C LYS A 126 10.87 8.17 -2.63
N HIS A 127 10.99 7.15 -1.79
CA HIS A 127 12.11 6.21 -1.84
C HIS A 127 12.20 5.53 -3.22
N MET A 128 11.07 5.10 -3.77
CA MET A 128 11.02 4.48 -5.08
C MET A 128 11.35 5.47 -6.19
N HIS A 129 10.88 6.71 -6.10
CA HIS A 129 11.20 7.77 -7.04
C HIS A 129 12.71 8.02 -7.13
N GLU A 130 13.39 8.08 -5.99
CA GLU A 130 14.85 8.24 -5.92
C GLU A 130 15.59 7.05 -6.56
N ILE A 131 15.14 5.82 -6.31
CA ILE A 131 15.71 4.61 -6.92
C ILE A 131 15.54 4.63 -8.44
N LYS A 132 14.35 4.94 -8.95
CA LYS A 132 14.07 5.00 -10.39
C LYS A 132 14.89 6.10 -11.08
N ASN A 133 15.05 7.27 -10.46
CA ASN A 133 15.91 8.35 -10.96
C ASN A 133 17.38 7.94 -10.97
N GLY A 134 17.87 7.30 -9.91
CA GLY A 134 19.22 6.77 -9.85
C GLY A 134 19.52 5.75 -10.93
N GLN A 135 18.58 4.86 -11.24
CA GLN A 135 18.71 3.88 -12.34
C GLN A 135 18.78 4.55 -13.73
N VAL A 136 17.97 5.59 -13.97
CA VAL A 136 18.01 6.35 -15.22
C VAL A 136 19.36 7.05 -15.39
N LEU A 137 19.85 7.74 -14.37
CA LEU A 137 21.14 8.42 -14.38
C LEU A 137 22.29 7.44 -14.62
N SER A 138 22.28 6.28 -13.98
CA SER A 138 23.30 5.24 -14.18
C SER A 138 23.33 4.74 -15.62
N LYS A 139 22.18 4.51 -16.24
CA LYS A 139 22.08 4.11 -17.64
C LYS A 139 22.62 5.18 -18.58
N GLN A 140 22.31 6.45 -18.31
CA GLN A 140 22.81 7.58 -19.10
C GLN A 140 24.32 7.71 -19.01
N VAL A 141 24.89 7.56 -17.81
CA VAL A 141 26.34 7.59 -17.59
C VAL A 141 27.02 6.46 -18.36
N VAL A 142 26.51 5.24 -18.27
CA VAL A 142 27.07 4.09 -19.02
C VAL A 142 27.02 4.33 -20.53
N LEU A 143 25.91 4.88 -21.04
CA LEU A 143 25.78 5.21 -22.46
C LEU A 143 26.80 6.27 -22.88
N CYS A 144 26.95 7.35 -22.11
CA CYS A 144 27.93 8.41 -22.38
C CYS A 144 29.36 7.85 -22.39
N LEU A 145 29.71 7.01 -21.42
CA LEU A 145 31.04 6.37 -21.37
C LEU A 145 31.28 5.44 -22.57
N SER A 146 30.25 4.70 -23.01
CA SER A 146 30.34 3.87 -24.22
C SER A 146 30.64 4.71 -25.47
N LEU A 147 30.02 5.87 -25.58
CA LEU A 147 30.25 6.80 -26.72
C LEU A 147 31.64 7.44 -26.71
N ILE A 148 32.22 7.67 -25.53
CA ILE A 148 33.56 8.26 -25.41
C ILE A 148 34.66 7.25 -25.82
N HIS A 149 34.45 5.94 -25.65
CA HIS A 149 35.39 4.87 -25.96
C HIS A 149 35.31 4.36 -27.41
N ILE A 150 34.46 4.94 -28.22
CA ILE A 150 34.41 4.67 -29.65
C ILE A 150 35.41 5.60 -30.35
#